data_266ee273caca896a45e397c90a24377b
#
_entry.id   266ee273caca896a45e397c90a24377b
#
_cell.length_a   1.000
_cell.length_b   1.000
_cell.length_c   1.000
_cell.angle_alpha   90.00
_cell.angle_beta   90.00
_cell.angle_gamma   90.00
#
_symmetry.space_group_name_H-M   'P 1'
#
loop_
_entity.id
_entity.type
_entity.pdbx_description
1 polymer ?
#
loop_
_entity_poly.entity_id
_entity_poly.type
_entity_poly.pdbx_seq_one_letter_code
_entity_poly.pdbx_strand_id
1 'polypeptide(L)'
;MFNQQTESQDNNPPLSMNHGAHELLDVHEVLSTMIAGLNQFVLLRDQVQDQELLSILDKQYAFMLDEYNITVEAYRTGHDPQHPTRSYNMQTGHDFTYGLTPGEPKKPIQAANELNDGIISGFMLSCHKAGATGKTTAALESTNPVVRRVLQDSIPNCI
;
A
#
# COMPACT_ATOMS: atom_id res chain seq x y z
N MET A 1 -49.35 37.94 0.77
CA MET A 1 -48.95 36.61 1.26
C MET A 1 -47.79 36.16 0.42
N PHE A 2 -46.57 36.37 0.91
CA PHE A 2 -45.37 35.90 0.23
C PHE A 2 -45.02 34.54 0.83
N ASN A 3 -45.09 33.51 -0.02
CA ASN A 3 -44.64 32.18 0.31
C ASN A 3 -43.09 32.14 0.20
N GLN A 4 -42.40 32.25 1.31
CA GLN A 4 -40.98 31.94 1.40
C GLN A 4 -40.88 30.42 1.43
N GLN A 5 -40.54 29.83 0.29
CA GLN A 5 -39.96 28.49 0.26
C GLN A 5 -38.56 28.60 0.87
N THR A 6 -38.42 28.13 2.10
CA THR A 6 -37.13 27.84 2.70
C THR A 6 -36.54 26.65 1.92
N GLU A 7 -35.66 26.95 0.97
CA GLU A 7 -34.73 25.95 0.49
C GLU A 7 -33.88 25.51 1.68
N SER A 8 -34.15 24.33 2.20
CA SER A 8 -33.25 23.66 3.10
C SER A 8 -31.99 23.32 2.25
N GLN A 9 -30.98 24.18 2.34
CA GLN A 9 -29.64 23.81 1.92
C GLN A 9 -29.25 22.57 2.72
N ASP A 10 -29.24 21.45 2.05
CA ASP A 10 -28.69 20.20 2.57
C ASP A 10 -27.19 20.42 2.75
N ASN A 11 -26.78 20.92 3.92
CA ASN A 11 -25.39 21.20 4.27
C ASN A 11 -24.61 19.91 4.61
N ASN A 12 -25.17 18.75 4.31
CA ASN A 12 -24.42 17.50 4.41
C ASN A 12 -23.36 17.46 3.32
N PRO A 13 -22.09 17.35 3.69
CA PRO A 13 -21.04 17.09 2.70
C PRO A 13 -21.39 15.82 1.91
N PRO A 14 -20.97 15.73 0.64
CA PRO A 14 -21.17 14.54 -0.15
C PRO A 14 -20.74 13.30 0.66
N LEU A 15 -21.47 12.20 0.56
CA LEU A 15 -21.17 10.96 1.29
C LEU A 15 -19.71 10.51 1.09
N SER A 16 -19.12 10.83 -0.06
CA SER A 16 -17.70 10.60 -0.38
C SER A 16 -16.72 11.38 0.52
N MET A 17 -17.18 12.46 1.17
CA MET A 17 -16.35 13.31 2.04
C MET A 17 -16.62 13.04 3.53
N ASN A 18 -17.54 12.15 3.87
CA ASN A 18 -17.94 11.88 5.25
C ASN A 18 -17.18 10.65 5.79
N HIS A 19 -15.89 10.84 6.05
CA HIS A 19 -15.03 9.81 6.63
C HIS A 19 -15.05 9.88 8.16
N GLY A 20 -15.02 8.73 8.82
CA GLY A 20 -14.75 8.64 10.26
C GLY A 20 -13.33 9.12 10.57
N ALA A 21 -13.10 9.60 11.80
CA ALA A 21 -11.79 10.14 12.19
C ALA A 21 -10.67 9.10 12.08
N HIS A 22 -10.93 7.86 12.51
CA HIS A 22 -9.97 6.75 12.38
C HIS A 22 -9.74 6.38 10.91
N GLU A 23 -10.80 6.26 10.12
CA GLU A 23 -10.68 6.04 8.68
C GLU A 23 -9.79 7.10 8.02
N LEU A 24 -10.02 8.38 8.34
CA LEU A 24 -9.23 9.48 7.79
C LEU A 24 -7.73 9.32 8.11
N LEU A 25 -7.39 9.10 9.38
CA LEU A 25 -6.01 8.99 9.83
C LEU A 25 -5.34 7.73 9.28
N ASP A 26 -5.99 6.58 9.42
CA ASP A 26 -5.39 5.29 9.05
C ASP A 26 -5.22 5.14 7.54
N VAL A 27 -6.17 5.62 6.74
CA VAL A 27 -6.02 5.63 5.27
C VAL A 27 -4.89 6.56 4.83
N HIS A 28 -4.75 7.74 5.46
CA HIS A 28 -3.64 8.64 5.19
C HIS A 28 -2.29 8.01 5.53
N GLU A 29 -2.19 7.29 6.65
CA GLU A 29 -0.96 6.56 7.03
C GLU A 29 -0.62 5.46 6.01
N VAL A 30 -1.63 4.70 5.54
CA VAL A 30 -1.44 3.71 4.48
C VAL A 30 -0.93 4.35 3.20
N LEU A 31 -1.59 5.41 2.72
CA LEU A 31 -1.19 6.11 1.49
C LEU A 31 0.21 6.71 1.61
N SER A 32 0.55 7.29 2.77
CA SER A 32 1.89 7.83 3.04
C SER A 32 2.95 6.73 3.02
N THR A 33 2.65 5.58 3.63
CA THR A 33 3.54 4.42 3.62
C THR A 33 3.73 3.87 2.20
N MET A 34 2.67 3.81 1.40
CA MET A 34 2.76 3.38 0.00
C MET A 34 3.63 4.33 -0.84
N ILE A 35 3.47 5.66 -0.69
CA ILE A 35 4.33 6.65 -1.36
C ILE A 35 5.79 6.46 -0.94
N ALA A 36 6.06 6.30 0.36
CA ALA A 36 7.41 6.08 0.86
C ALA A 36 8.05 4.83 0.26
N GLY A 37 7.29 3.71 0.19
CA GLY A 37 7.73 2.48 -0.45
C GLY A 37 8.00 2.65 -1.95
N LEU A 38 7.09 3.29 -2.69
CA LEU A 38 7.27 3.58 -4.10
C LEU A 38 8.53 4.42 -4.37
N ASN A 39 8.73 5.48 -3.58
CA ASN A 39 9.93 6.32 -3.69
C ASN A 39 11.20 5.53 -3.36
N GLN A 40 11.16 4.67 -2.35
CA GLN A 40 12.28 3.82 -1.97
C GLN A 40 12.64 2.84 -3.11
N PHE A 41 11.66 2.23 -3.77
CA PHE A 41 11.90 1.34 -4.90
C PHE A 41 12.60 2.07 -6.05
N VAL A 42 12.16 3.29 -6.37
CA VAL A 42 12.83 4.12 -7.40
C VAL A 42 14.29 4.42 -7.01
N LEU A 43 14.54 4.82 -5.75
CA LEU A 43 15.89 5.16 -5.29
C LEU A 43 16.83 3.95 -5.25
N LEU A 44 16.32 2.76 -4.97
CA LEU A 44 17.13 1.55 -4.84
C LEU A 44 17.32 0.81 -6.17
N ARG A 45 16.45 1.06 -7.15
CA ARG A 45 16.42 0.34 -8.43
C ARG A 45 17.77 0.25 -9.11
N ASP A 46 18.49 1.38 -9.22
CA ASP A 46 19.78 1.47 -9.90
C ASP A 46 20.93 0.83 -9.12
N GLN A 47 20.68 0.41 -7.88
CA GLN A 47 21.67 -0.29 -7.02
C GLN A 47 21.49 -1.81 -7.06
N VAL A 48 20.41 -2.32 -7.67
CA VAL A 48 20.17 -3.76 -7.79
C VAL A 48 21.08 -4.34 -8.85
N GLN A 49 21.82 -5.38 -8.49
CA GLN A 49 22.74 -6.11 -9.39
C GLN A 49 22.13 -7.40 -9.92
N ASP A 50 21.32 -8.07 -9.14
CA ASP A 50 20.62 -9.29 -9.52
C ASP A 50 19.43 -8.98 -10.45
N GLN A 51 19.44 -9.56 -11.66
CA GLN A 51 18.42 -9.29 -12.67
C GLN A 51 17.04 -9.85 -12.31
N GLU A 52 16.99 -10.94 -11.53
CA GLU A 52 15.72 -11.47 -11.03
C GLU A 52 15.12 -10.54 -9.98
N LEU A 53 15.93 -10.08 -9.02
CA LEU A 53 15.49 -9.10 -8.03
C LEU A 53 15.03 -7.80 -8.69
N LEU A 54 15.74 -7.33 -9.72
CA LEU A 54 15.36 -6.15 -10.48
C LEU A 54 13.99 -6.34 -11.15
N SER A 55 13.77 -7.49 -11.78
CA SER A 55 12.48 -7.83 -12.40
C SER A 55 11.34 -7.87 -11.36
N ILE A 56 11.62 -8.42 -10.16
CA ILE A 56 10.65 -8.45 -9.05
C ILE A 56 10.33 -7.03 -8.59
N LEU A 57 11.35 -6.20 -8.37
CA LEU A 57 11.21 -4.82 -7.95
C LEU A 57 10.33 -4.02 -8.94
N ASP A 58 10.62 -4.11 -10.24
CA ASP A 58 9.87 -3.40 -11.27
C ASP A 58 8.39 -3.84 -11.32
N LYS A 59 8.13 -5.13 -11.19
CA LYS A 59 6.76 -5.67 -11.13
C LYS A 59 6.01 -5.21 -9.87
N GLN A 60 6.67 -5.28 -8.73
CA GLN A 60 6.07 -4.85 -7.46
C GLN A 60 5.82 -3.34 -7.44
N TYR A 61 6.73 -2.55 -8.00
CA TYR A 61 6.54 -1.11 -8.15
C TYR A 61 5.28 -0.79 -8.96
N ALA A 62 5.16 -1.36 -10.16
CA ALA A 62 4.01 -1.11 -11.03
C ALA A 62 2.70 -1.55 -10.38
N PHE A 63 2.71 -2.68 -9.67
CA PHE A 63 1.56 -3.21 -8.98
C PHE A 63 1.15 -2.33 -7.78
N MET A 64 2.11 -1.93 -6.95
CA MET A 64 1.87 -1.06 -5.80
C MET A 64 1.39 0.33 -6.21
N LEU A 65 1.89 0.87 -7.34
CA LEU A 65 1.42 2.15 -7.89
C LEU A 65 -0.05 2.06 -8.33
N ASP A 66 -0.44 0.96 -8.95
CA ASP A 66 -1.84 0.70 -9.33
C ASP A 66 -2.73 0.62 -8.08
N GLU A 67 -2.33 -0.15 -7.06
CA GLU A 67 -3.06 -0.22 -5.80
C GLU A 67 -3.18 1.14 -5.09
N TYR A 68 -2.12 1.94 -5.11
CA TYR A 68 -2.15 3.29 -4.58
C TYR A 68 -3.23 4.14 -5.29
N ASN A 69 -3.24 4.12 -6.60
CA ASN A 69 -4.18 4.91 -7.40
C ASN A 69 -5.63 4.52 -7.14
N ILE A 70 -5.96 3.22 -7.13
CA ILE A 70 -7.33 2.76 -6.85
C ILE A 70 -7.74 3.04 -5.41
N THR A 71 -6.81 3.00 -4.45
CA THR A 71 -7.09 3.35 -3.05
C THR A 71 -7.41 4.83 -2.92
N VAL A 72 -6.62 5.70 -3.57
CA VAL A 72 -6.88 7.16 -3.62
C VAL A 72 -8.22 7.44 -4.28
N GLU A 73 -8.53 6.78 -5.40
CA GLU A 73 -9.81 6.96 -6.10
C GLU A 73 -10.99 6.58 -5.21
N ALA A 74 -10.95 5.38 -4.60
CA ALA A 74 -11.98 4.89 -3.70
C ALA A 74 -12.18 5.82 -2.49
N TYR A 75 -11.08 6.24 -1.87
CA TYR A 75 -11.13 7.12 -0.70
C TYR A 75 -11.70 8.50 -1.04
N ARG A 76 -11.25 9.09 -2.16
CA ARG A 76 -11.70 10.43 -2.57
C ARG A 76 -13.14 10.47 -3.04
N THR A 77 -13.61 9.43 -3.73
CA THR A 77 -14.93 9.41 -4.35
C THR A 77 -15.99 8.71 -3.51
N GLY A 78 -15.58 7.78 -2.63
CA GLY A 78 -16.49 6.88 -1.92
C GLY A 78 -17.16 5.84 -2.81
N HIS A 79 -16.78 5.75 -4.08
CA HIS A 79 -17.32 4.86 -5.09
C HIS A 79 -16.29 3.85 -5.57
N ASP A 80 -16.77 2.82 -6.28
CA ASP A 80 -15.90 1.82 -6.89
C ASP A 80 -14.88 2.48 -7.82
N PRO A 81 -13.59 2.11 -7.70
CA PRO A 81 -12.55 2.59 -8.61
C PRO A 81 -12.76 2.02 -10.02
N GLN A 82 -12.03 2.57 -11.00
CA GLN A 82 -12.15 2.19 -12.42
C GLN A 82 -12.01 0.68 -12.67
N HIS A 83 -11.26 0.01 -11.83
CA HIS A 83 -11.14 -1.46 -11.84
C HIS A 83 -10.93 -1.98 -10.41
N PRO A 84 -11.30 -3.25 -10.16
CA PRO A 84 -11.10 -3.85 -8.84
C PRO A 84 -9.60 -4.05 -8.53
N THR A 85 -9.31 -4.26 -7.26
CA THR A 85 -7.98 -4.70 -6.80
C THR A 85 -7.57 -5.96 -7.54
N ARG A 86 -6.38 -5.95 -8.13
CA ARG A 86 -5.80 -7.11 -8.80
C ARG A 86 -5.15 -8.04 -7.80
N SER A 87 -4.99 -9.31 -8.19
CA SER A 87 -4.20 -10.26 -7.40
C SER A 87 -2.76 -10.26 -7.91
N TYR A 88 -1.81 -10.12 -6.99
CA TYR A 88 -0.41 -10.28 -7.29
C TYR A 88 -0.04 -11.76 -7.19
N ASN A 89 0.38 -12.33 -8.31
CA ASN A 89 0.80 -13.73 -8.37
C ASN A 89 2.30 -13.79 -8.64
N MET A 90 3.07 -14.22 -7.65
CA MET A 90 4.45 -14.62 -7.86
C MET A 90 4.50 -16.08 -8.33
N GLN A 91 5.12 -16.32 -9.46
CA GLN A 91 5.50 -17.68 -9.86
C GLN A 91 6.81 -18.01 -9.17
N THR A 92 6.74 -18.89 -8.19
CA THR A 92 7.92 -19.36 -7.47
C THR A 92 8.33 -20.71 -8.04
N GLY A 93 9.48 -20.75 -8.76
CA GLY A 93 10.17 -21.99 -9.10
C GLY A 93 11.31 -22.30 -8.13
N HIS A 94 11.28 -21.73 -6.93
CA HIS A 94 12.40 -21.77 -6.01
C HIS A 94 12.29 -22.93 -5.02
N ASP A 95 13.40 -23.56 -4.73
CA ASP A 95 13.53 -24.51 -3.63
C ASP A 95 13.49 -23.76 -2.30
N PHE A 96 12.54 -24.12 -1.44
CA PHE A 96 12.46 -23.58 -0.09
C PHE A 96 13.29 -24.42 0.86
N THR A 97 14.18 -23.76 1.61
CA THR A 97 14.85 -24.39 2.74
C THR A 97 14.08 -24.09 4.01
N TYR A 98 13.50 -25.10 4.62
CA TYR A 98 12.83 -24.98 5.89
C TYR A 98 13.83 -25.10 7.05
N GLY A 99 13.58 -24.27 8.07
CA GLY A 99 14.44 -24.16 9.24
C GLY A 99 15.56 -23.13 9.00
N LEU A 100 15.84 -22.34 10.01
CA LEU A 100 16.91 -21.35 9.99
C LEU A 100 18.08 -21.86 10.79
N THR A 101 19.27 -21.87 10.16
CA THR A 101 20.50 -21.96 10.94
C THR A 101 20.73 -20.59 11.56
N PRO A 102 20.88 -20.48 12.90
CA PRO A 102 21.21 -19.20 13.52
C PRO A 102 22.49 -18.65 12.91
N GLY A 103 22.43 -17.42 12.42
CA GLY A 103 23.57 -16.68 11.91
C GLY A 103 24.05 -15.60 12.88
N GLU A 104 25.19 -15.00 12.59
CA GLU A 104 25.65 -13.83 13.34
C GLU A 104 24.64 -12.66 13.20
N PRO A 105 24.44 -11.87 14.26
CA PRO A 105 23.58 -10.70 14.21
C PRO A 105 24.05 -9.73 13.10
N LYS A 106 23.12 -9.32 12.24
CA LYS A 106 23.41 -8.34 11.19
C LYS A 106 23.66 -6.97 11.83
N LYS A 107 24.63 -6.25 11.29
CA LYS A 107 24.89 -4.85 11.65
C LYS A 107 24.22 -3.92 10.64
N PRO A 108 23.74 -2.75 11.07
CA PRO A 108 23.26 -1.74 10.14
C PRO A 108 24.42 -1.25 9.25
N ILE A 109 24.11 -0.92 8.00
CA ILE A 109 25.07 -0.28 7.10
C ILE A 109 25.41 1.12 7.61
N GLN A 110 26.64 1.54 7.38
CA GLN A 110 27.18 2.83 7.82
C GLN A 110 27.34 3.81 6.63
N ALA A 111 27.34 3.28 5.40
CA ALA A 111 27.50 4.08 4.18
C ALA A 111 26.69 3.48 3.04
N ALA A 112 26.30 4.33 2.08
CA ALA A 112 25.49 3.93 0.93
C ALA A 112 26.17 2.89 0.02
N ASN A 113 27.50 2.87 -0.03
CA ASN A 113 28.28 1.91 -0.80
C ASN A 113 28.30 0.48 -0.21
N GLU A 114 27.72 0.29 0.97
CA GLU A 114 27.49 -1.02 1.57
C GLU A 114 26.17 -1.66 1.15
N LEU A 115 25.34 -0.94 0.41
CA LEU A 115 24.11 -1.47 -0.17
C LEU A 115 24.40 -2.67 -1.08
N ASN A 116 23.58 -3.69 -0.95
CA ASN A 116 23.61 -4.89 -1.78
C ASN A 116 22.21 -5.49 -1.93
N ASP A 117 22.06 -6.46 -2.83
CA ASP A 117 20.76 -7.06 -3.15
C ASP A 117 20.05 -7.69 -1.93
N GLY A 118 20.82 -8.24 -0.99
CA GLY A 118 20.28 -8.80 0.25
C GLY A 118 19.66 -7.73 1.18
N ILE A 119 20.25 -6.52 1.20
CA ILE A 119 19.71 -5.39 1.96
C ILE A 119 18.49 -4.81 1.23
N ILE A 120 18.56 -4.68 -0.09
CA ILE A 120 17.48 -4.16 -0.93
C ILE A 120 16.25 -5.05 -0.83
N SER A 121 16.41 -6.37 -0.99
CA SER A 121 15.31 -7.33 -0.81
C SER A 121 14.70 -7.27 0.59
N GLY A 122 15.54 -7.03 1.62
CA GLY A 122 15.10 -6.82 2.99
C GLY A 122 14.23 -5.56 3.16
N PHE A 123 14.56 -4.47 2.47
CA PHE A 123 13.71 -3.26 2.44
C PHE A 123 12.38 -3.52 1.74
N MET A 124 12.39 -4.20 0.58
CA MET A 124 11.17 -4.56 -0.15
C MET A 124 10.25 -5.40 0.74
N LEU A 125 10.78 -6.44 1.38
CA LEU A 125 10.03 -7.29 2.31
C LEU A 125 9.45 -6.48 3.49
N SER A 126 10.24 -5.57 4.06
CA SER A 126 9.78 -4.73 5.18
C SER A 126 8.65 -3.78 4.76
N CYS A 127 8.74 -3.23 3.54
CA CYS A 127 7.69 -2.39 2.96
C CYS A 127 6.37 -3.16 2.85
N HIS A 128 6.40 -4.38 2.31
CA HIS A 128 5.21 -5.22 2.17
C HIS A 128 4.62 -5.63 3.54
N LYS A 129 5.45 -6.01 4.50
CA LYS A 129 4.99 -6.31 5.87
C LYS A 129 4.31 -5.12 6.54
N ALA A 130 4.89 -3.93 6.42
CA ALA A 130 4.30 -2.69 6.92
C ALA A 130 2.98 -2.39 6.20
N GLY A 131 2.95 -2.58 4.88
CA GLY A 131 1.75 -2.42 4.05
C GLY A 131 0.62 -3.35 4.48
N ALA A 132 0.89 -4.64 4.70
CA ALA A 132 -0.11 -5.59 5.19
C ALA A 132 -0.72 -5.15 6.53
N THR A 133 0.13 -4.74 7.47
CA THR A 133 -0.30 -4.29 8.80
C THR A 133 -1.14 -3.01 8.71
N GLY A 134 -0.65 -1.99 8.00
CA GLY A 134 -1.35 -0.72 7.86
C GLY A 134 -2.69 -0.87 7.14
N LYS A 135 -2.73 -1.60 6.02
CA LYS A 135 -3.97 -1.87 5.28
C LYS A 135 -4.99 -2.62 6.12
N THR A 136 -4.55 -3.58 6.95
CA THR A 136 -5.44 -4.30 7.86
C THR A 136 -6.07 -3.36 8.89
N THR A 137 -5.27 -2.51 9.53
CA THR A 137 -5.78 -1.52 10.49
C THR A 137 -6.77 -0.57 9.81
N ALA A 138 -6.38 0.04 8.70
CA ALA A 138 -7.24 0.97 7.97
C ALA A 138 -8.54 0.31 7.47
N ALA A 139 -8.50 -0.95 7.03
CA ALA A 139 -9.70 -1.68 6.61
C ALA A 139 -10.68 -1.92 7.76
N LEU A 140 -10.18 -2.20 8.97
CA LEU A 140 -11.01 -2.40 10.16
C LEU A 140 -11.68 -1.10 10.62
N GLU A 141 -11.01 0.02 10.48
CA GLU A 141 -11.48 1.34 10.89
C GLU A 141 -12.29 2.07 9.80
N SER A 142 -12.23 1.62 8.55
CA SER A 142 -12.95 2.24 7.44
C SER A 142 -14.46 2.09 7.60
N THR A 143 -15.18 3.20 7.57
CA THR A 143 -16.65 3.26 7.61
C THR A 143 -17.26 3.16 6.22
N ASN A 144 -16.56 3.65 5.19
CA ASN A 144 -16.98 3.49 3.81
C ASN A 144 -16.74 2.06 3.32
N PRO A 145 -17.78 1.34 2.85
CA PRO A 145 -17.66 -0.08 2.46
C PRO A 145 -16.79 -0.29 1.23
N VAL A 146 -16.67 0.70 0.34
CA VAL A 146 -15.81 0.63 -0.85
C VAL A 146 -14.34 0.74 -0.45
N VAL A 147 -14.01 1.73 0.40
CA VAL A 147 -12.65 1.91 0.93
C VAL A 147 -12.22 0.67 1.69
N ARG A 148 -13.08 0.16 2.58
CA ARG A 148 -12.84 -1.07 3.33
C ARG A 148 -12.51 -2.24 2.42
N ARG A 149 -13.31 -2.46 1.37
CA ARG A 149 -13.11 -3.55 0.42
C ARG A 149 -11.78 -3.40 -0.34
N VAL A 150 -11.49 -2.23 -0.89
CA VAL A 150 -10.24 -1.99 -1.62
C VAL A 150 -9.01 -2.28 -0.75
N LEU A 151 -9.02 -1.82 0.51
CA LEU A 151 -7.95 -2.11 1.46
C LEU A 151 -7.87 -3.60 1.77
N GLN A 152 -9.00 -4.24 2.09
CA GLN A 152 -9.07 -5.66 2.41
C GLN A 152 -8.55 -6.54 1.26
N ASP A 153 -8.99 -6.27 0.03
CA ASP A 153 -8.62 -7.05 -1.16
C ASP A 153 -7.13 -6.88 -1.51
N SER A 154 -6.50 -5.80 -1.05
CA SER A 154 -5.07 -5.54 -1.28
C SER A 154 -4.14 -6.16 -0.22
N ILE A 155 -4.65 -6.63 0.93
CA ILE A 155 -3.82 -7.25 1.98
C ILE A 155 -3.09 -8.51 1.49
N PRO A 156 -3.76 -9.47 0.80
CA PRO A 156 -3.10 -10.68 0.30
C PRO A 156 -1.93 -10.40 -0.64
N ASN A 157 -1.95 -9.26 -1.32
CA ASN A 157 -0.89 -8.86 -2.24
C ASN A 157 0.42 -8.45 -1.54
N CYS A 158 0.38 -8.26 -0.22
CA CYS A 158 1.53 -7.93 0.62
C CYS A 158 2.15 -9.15 1.31
N ILE A 159 1.55 -10.34 1.17
CA ILE A 159 1.94 -11.58 1.85
C ILE A 159 2.47 -12.59 0.85
#